data_7e6e06bba62f6d02dbceb4e00303abc8
#
_entry.id   7e6e06bba62f6d02dbceb4e00303abc8
#
_cell.length_a   1.000
_cell.length_b   1.000
_cell.length_c   1.000
_cell.angle_alpha   90.00
_cell.angle_beta   90.00
_cell.angle_gamma   90.00
#
_symmetry.space_group_name_H-M   'P 1'
#
loop_
_entity.id
_entity.type
_entity.pdbx_description
1 polymer ?
#
loop_
_entity_poly.entity_id
_entity_poly.type
_entity_poly.pdbx_seq_one_letter_code
_entity_poly.pdbx_strand_id
1 'polypeptide(L)'
;ITATPPNRKITKTAIGSTKTVEWEYINDINNLVKNLISQEVKIWSVEQAVKSSKLKDLKSIDADKKHALIFGNEIDGVSQEVINKSHGVIEISQYGTKHSLNISVAAGIVIWKFYNLIKSN
;
A
#
# COMPACT_ATOMS: atom_id res chain seq x y z
N ILE A 1 0.97 4.47 -14.68
CA ILE A 1 0.32 5.51 -13.87
C ILE A 1 -0.57 6.34 -14.78
N THR A 2 -1.81 6.45 -14.41
CA THR A 2 -2.77 7.18 -15.23
C THR A 2 -2.91 8.65 -14.81
N ALA A 3 -2.65 8.95 -13.54
CA ALA A 3 -2.72 10.33 -13.04
C ALA A 3 -1.92 10.49 -11.76
N THR A 4 -1.34 11.67 -11.58
CA THR A 4 -0.65 12.09 -10.35
C THR A 4 -1.19 13.44 -9.90
N PRO A 5 -1.25 13.71 -8.59
CA PRO A 5 -1.60 15.07 -8.13
C PRO A 5 -0.53 16.11 -8.54
N PRO A 6 -0.90 17.36 -8.76
CA PRO A 6 -2.26 17.86 -8.79
C PRO A 6 -2.96 17.49 -10.10
N ASN A 7 -4.10 16.84 -9.99
CA ASN A 7 -4.90 16.46 -11.14
C ASN A 7 -6.36 16.81 -10.85
N ARG A 8 -7.03 17.41 -11.83
CA ARG A 8 -8.40 17.91 -11.66
C ARG A 8 -9.38 16.81 -11.24
N LYS A 9 -9.29 15.63 -11.86
CA LYS A 9 -10.18 14.50 -11.53
C LYS A 9 -9.89 13.97 -10.12
N ILE A 10 -8.63 13.86 -9.76
CA ILE A 10 -8.21 13.43 -8.43
C ILE A 10 -8.68 14.44 -7.38
N THR A 11 -8.46 15.73 -7.61
CA THR A 11 -8.86 16.79 -6.68
C THR A 11 -10.38 16.79 -6.45
N LYS A 12 -11.16 16.58 -7.50
CA LYS A 12 -12.62 16.52 -7.41
C LYS A 12 -13.09 15.36 -6.55
N THR A 13 -12.53 14.17 -6.73
CA THR A 13 -12.94 12.96 -6.01
C THR A 13 -12.34 12.87 -4.60
N ALA A 14 -11.22 13.53 -4.38
CA ALA A 14 -10.54 13.51 -3.09
C ALA A 14 -11.24 14.38 -2.03
N ILE A 15 -12.14 15.28 -2.43
CA ILE A 15 -12.95 16.13 -1.53
C ILE A 15 -12.03 16.91 -0.56
N GLY A 16 -10.97 17.53 -1.08
CA GLY A 16 -10.05 18.34 -0.30
C GLY A 16 -8.98 17.58 0.48
N SER A 17 -8.95 16.25 0.43
CA SER A 17 -7.94 15.46 1.15
C SER A 17 -6.51 15.75 0.69
N THR A 18 -6.32 16.19 -0.55
CA THR A 18 -5.02 16.61 -1.06
C THR A 18 -4.46 17.85 -0.33
N LYS A 19 -5.31 18.57 0.39
CA LYS A 19 -4.89 19.74 1.20
C LYS A 19 -4.61 19.38 2.66
N THR A 20 -5.13 18.25 3.13
CA THR A 20 -5.04 17.84 4.54
C THR A 20 -4.08 16.68 4.76
N VAL A 21 -3.89 15.85 3.76
CA VAL A 21 -2.94 14.73 3.80
C VAL A 21 -1.68 15.17 3.04
N GLU A 22 -0.54 15.09 3.69
CA GLU A 22 0.72 15.37 3.04
C GLU A 22 0.97 14.34 1.94
N TRP A 23 1.36 14.82 0.76
CA TRP A 23 1.69 13.95 -0.35
C TRP A 23 2.89 14.49 -1.11
N GLU A 24 3.56 13.60 -1.83
CA GLU A 24 4.77 13.92 -2.54
C GLU A 24 4.87 13.04 -3.79
N TYR A 25 5.30 13.61 -4.89
CA TYR A 25 5.59 12.85 -6.10
C TYR A 25 7.03 12.33 -6.05
N ILE A 26 7.20 11.02 -6.16
CA ILE A 26 8.52 10.37 -6.18
C ILE A 26 8.66 9.63 -7.49
N ASN A 27 9.70 9.94 -8.25
CA ASN A 27 9.96 9.34 -9.55
C ASN A 27 10.64 7.98 -9.46
N ASP A 28 11.46 7.75 -8.45
CA ASP A 28 12.23 6.51 -8.29
C ASP A 28 11.78 5.76 -7.04
N ILE A 29 10.92 4.76 -7.25
CA ILE A 29 10.38 3.94 -6.16
C ILE A 29 11.48 3.12 -5.47
N ASN A 30 12.48 2.66 -6.21
CA ASN A 30 13.54 1.85 -5.61
C ASN A 30 14.37 2.65 -4.63
N ASN A 31 14.66 3.90 -4.97
CA ASN A 31 15.37 4.80 -4.06
C ASN A 31 14.54 5.15 -2.82
N LEU A 32 13.24 5.37 -3.00
CA LEU A 32 12.32 5.61 -1.89
C LEU A 32 12.28 4.42 -0.94
N VAL A 33 12.15 3.21 -1.46
CA VAL A 33 12.12 1.97 -0.66
C VAL A 33 13.41 1.82 0.13
N LYS A 34 14.55 2.07 -0.50
CA LYS A 34 15.87 2.01 0.14
C LYS A 34 15.95 3.00 1.31
N ASN A 35 15.50 4.22 1.10
CA ASN A 35 15.49 5.24 2.15
C ASN A 35 14.57 4.88 3.31
N LEU A 36 13.39 4.35 3.03
CA LEU A 36 12.46 3.92 4.06
C LEU A 36 13.04 2.77 4.90
N ILE A 37 13.69 1.82 4.25
CA ILE A 37 14.35 0.71 4.95
C ILE A 37 15.45 1.24 5.89
N SER A 38 16.24 2.20 5.42
CA SER A 38 17.30 2.80 6.25
C SER A 38 16.75 3.53 7.47
N GLN A 39 15.50 3.98 7.42
CA GLN A 39 14.80 4.61 8.53
C GLN A 39 14.01 3.61 9.38
N GLU A 40 14.22 2.32 9.17
CA GLU A 40 13.55 1.23 9.88
C GLU A 40 12.03 1.21 9.69
N VAL A 41 11.54 1.75 8.59
CA VAL A 41 10.13 1.65 8.22
C VAL A 41 9.85 0.25 7.68
N LYS A 42 8.79 -0.38 8.17
CA LYS A 42 8.36 -1.69 7.68
C LYS A 42 7.55 -1.51 6.42
N ILE A 43 7.98 -2.15 5.34
CA ILE A 43 7.35 -2.01 4.02
C ILE A 43 6.51 -3.23 3.72
N TRP A 44 5.27 -2.99 3.32
CA TRP A 44 4.32 -4.04 2.97
C TRP A 44 3.84 -3.81 1.55
N SER A 45 4.10 -4.78 0.68
CA SER A 45 3.55 -4.76 -0.68
C SER A 45 2.19 -5.43 -0.67
N VAL A 46 1.20 -4.76 -1.26
CA VAL A 46 -0.16 -5.30 -1.40
C VAL A 46 -0.29 -5.86 -2.80
N GLU A 47 -0.17 -7.18 -2.92
CA GLU A 47 -0.10 -7.86 -4.21
C GLU A 47 -0.38 -9.35 -4.05
N GLN A 48 -0.89 -9.98 -5.10
CA GLN A 48 -0.98 -11.44 -5.17
C GLN A 48 0.38 -11.97 -5.63
N ALA A 49 1.12 -12.58 -4.73
CA ALA A 49 2.43 -13.13 -5.01
C ALA A 49 2.55 -14.54 -4.44
N VAL A 50 3.54 -15.29 -4.91
CA VAL A 50 3.72 -16.70 -4.54
C VAL A 50 3.81 -16.89 -3.02
N LYS A 51 4.48 -15.97 -2.33
CA LYS A 51 4.69 -16.05 -0.88
C LYS A 51 3.90 -15.01 -0.11
N SER A 52 2.78 -14.55 -0.66
CA SER A 52 1.96 -13.57 0.05
C SER A 52 1.22 -14.20 1.23
N SER A 53 0.96 -13.38 2.24
CA SER A 53 0.10 -13.74 3.36
C SER A 53 -1.28 -13.12 3.15
N LYS A 54 -2.32 -13.81 3.60
CA LYS A 54 -3.67 -13.26 3.52
C LYS A 54 -3.85 -12.16 4.56
N LEU A 55 -4.41 -11.03 4.15
CA LEU A 55 -4.68 -9.92 5.07
C LEU A 55 -5.52 -10.36 6.27
N LYS A 56 -6.51 -11.22 6.04
CA LYS A 56 -7.40 -11.72 7.10
C LYS A 56 -6.65 -12.48 8.19
N ASP A 57 -5.51 -13.08 7.86
CA ASP A 57 -4.72 -13.89 8.79
C ASP A 57 -3.64 -13.09 9.53
N LEU A 58 -3.47 -11.82 9.17
CA LEU A 58 -2.52 -10.94 9.85
C LEU A 58 -3.06 -10.60 11.25
N LYS A 59 -2.39 -11.09 12.28
CA LYS A 59 -2.86 -10.96 13.65
C LYS A 59 -2.27 -9.78 14.42
N SER A 60 -1.03 -9.41 14.10
CA SER A 60 -0.34 -8.33 14.79
C SER A 60 0.73 -7.72 13.90
N ILE A 61 1.07 -6.48 14.20
CA ILE A 61 2.20 -5.77 13.62
C ILE A 61 2.93 -5.03 14.73
N ASP A 62 4.19 -4.65 14.48
CA ASP A 62 4.96 -3.90 15.46
C ASP A 62 4.45 -2.45 15.51
N ALA A 63 3.71 -2.11 16.56
CA ALA A 63 3.13 -0.78 16.74
C ALA A 63 4.16 0.31 17.02
N ASP A 64 5.37 -0.06 17.42
CA ASP A 64 6.46 0.90 17.69
C ASP A 64 7.18 1.32 16.40
N LYS A 65 6.92 0.67 15.30
CA LYS A 65 7.52 0.99 14.01
C LYS A 65 6.53 1.73 13.11
N LYS A 66 7.07 2.50 12.18
CA LYS A 66 6.28 3.06 11.09
C LYS A 66 6.09 2.00 10.01
N HIS A 67 4.95 2.02 9.38
CA HIS A 67 4.60 1.06 8.32
C HIS A 67 4.27 1.80 7.04
N ALA A 68 4.81 1.33 5.94
CA ALA A 68 4.51 1.84 4.60
C ALA A 68 3.78 0.76 3.81
N LEU A 69 2.70 1.14 3.18
CA LEU A 69 1.92 0.24 2.33
C LEU A 69 2.15 0.63 0.87
N ILE A 70 2.52 -0.31 0.05
CA ILE A 70 2.76 -0.09 -1.38
C ILE A 70 1.69 -0.81 -2.18
N PHE A 71 1.00 -0.03 -3.01
CA PHE A 71 0.00 -0.53 -3.94
C PHE A 71 0.51 -0.36 -5.36
N GLY A 72 0.30 -1.35 -6.19
CA GLY A 72 0.65 -1.27 -7.60
C GLY A 72 -0.47 -0.60 -8.42
N ASN A 73 -0.16 -0.25 -9.66
CA ASN A 73 -1.18 0.18 -10.61
C ASN A 73 -1.95 -1.05 -11.13
N GLU A 74 -3.03 -0.80 -11.85
CA GLU A 74 -3.96 -1.85 -12.30
C GLU A 74 -3.35 -2.75 -13.40
N ILE A 75 -2.29 -2.31 -14.04
CA ILE A 75 -1.69 -3.02 -15.17
C ILE A 75 -0.48 -3.85 -14.71
N ASP A 76 0.48 -3.20 -14.04
CA ASP A 76 1.77 -3.81 -13.73
C ASP A 76 1.85 -4.35 -12.29
N GLY A 77 0.97 -3.89 -11.41
CA GLY A 77 1.04 -4.23 -10.00
C GLY A 77 2.28 -3.66 -9.33
N VAL A 78 2.72 -4.28 -8.25
CA VAL A 78 3.96 -3.92 -7.56
C VAL A 78 5.12 -4.68 -8.23
N SER A 79 6.21 -4.00 -8.52
CA SER A 79 7.36 -4.64 -9.17
C SER A 79 7.96 -5.73 -8.28
N GLN A 80 8.52 -6.76 -8.91
CA GLN A 80 9.16 -7.85 -8.18
C GLN A 80 10.34 -7.37 -7.34
N GLU A 81 11.06 -6.36 -7.81
CA GLU A 81 12.17 -5.76 -7.07
C GLU A 81 11.70 -5.15 -5.74
N VAL A 82 10.58 -4.45 -5.76
CA VAL A 82 9.98 -3.88 -4.53
C VAL A 82 9.46 -4.99 -3.63
N ILE A 83 8.79 -6.00 -4.20
CA ILE A 83 8.30 -7.15 -3.45
C ILE A 83 9.47 -7.83 -2.71
N ASN A 84 10.58 -8.02 -3.37
CA ASN A 84 11.77 -8.67 -2.78
C ASN A 84 12.35 -7.89 -1.59
N LYS A 85 12.17 -6.58 -1.57
CA LYS A 85 12.64 -5.70 -0.50
C LYS A 85 11.62 -5.45 0.59
N SER A 86 10.40 -5.93 0.41
CA SER A 86 9.31 -5.71 1.37
C SER A 86 9.48 -6.58 2.61
N HIS A 87 9.11 -6.03 3.76
CA HIS A 87 9.04 -6.77 5.00
C HIS A 87 8.01 -7.92 4.90
N GLY A 88 6.90 -7.65 4.23
CA GLY A 88 5.89 -8.65 3.96
C GLY A 88 5.10 -8.32 2.71
N VAL A 89 4.44 -9.32 2.17
CA VAL A 89 3.53 -9.19 1.03
C VAL A 89 2.17 -9.65 1.49
N ILE A 90 1.17 -8.83 1.28
CA ILE A 90 -0.19 -9.06 1.76
C ILE A 90 -1.12 -9.14 0.56
N GLU A 91 -2.00 -10.12 0.55
CA GLU A 91 -3.08 -10.17 -0.43
C GLU A 91 -4.44 -10.14 0.24
N ILE A 92 -5.40 -9.49 -0.42
CA ILE A 92 -6.78 -9.52 -0.02
C ILE A 92 -7.43 -10.72 -0.70
N SER A 93 -8.05 -11.61 0.07
CA SER A 93 -8.74 -12.77 -0.48
C SER A 93 -9.89 -12.33 -1.35
N GLN A 94 -9.98 -12.89 -2.55
CA GLN A 94 -11.03 -12.58 -3.51
C GLN A 94 -11.73 -13.87 -3.93
N TYR A 95 -13.04 -13.81 -3.99
CA TYR A 95 -13.89 -14.97 -4.28
C TYR A 95 -14.67 -14.80 -5.58
N GLY A 96 -14.44 -13.71 -6.29
CA GLY A 96 -15.09 -13.44 -7.57
C GLY A 96 -14.26 -13.85 -8.77
N THR A 97 -14.74 -13.50 -9.95
CA THR A 97 -14.06 -13.80 -11.22
C THR A 97 -12.96 -12.81 -11.56
N LYS A 98 -12.98 -11.62 -10.98
CA LYS A 98 -11.93 -10.61 -11.18
C LYS A 98 -10.72 -10.91 -10.33
N HIS A 99 -9.52 -10.66 -10.86
CA HIS A 99 -8.27 -10.97 -10.19
C HIS A 99 -7.77 -9.85 -9.27
N SER A 100 -8.35 -8.66 -9.34
CA SER A 100 -7.92 -7.54 -8.50
C SER A 100 -9.09 -6.64 -8.13
N LEU A 101 -8.99 -6.02 -6.95
CA LEU A 101 -9.91 -4.99 -6.51
C LEU A 101 -9.45 -3.63 -7.05
N ASN A 102 -10.40 -2.70 -7.14
CA ASN A 102 -10.07 -1.30 -7.37
C ASN A 102 -9.10 -0.82 -6.27
N ILE A 103 -8.08 -0.05 -6.65
CA ILE A 103 -7.02 0.37 -5.74
C ILE A 103 -7.55 1.15 -4.53
N SER A 104 -8.55 2.02 -4.71
CA SER A 104 -9.10 2.79 -3.58
C SER A 104 -9.82 1.87 -2.59
N VAL A 105 -10.50 0.85 -3.07
CA VAL A 105 -11.15 -0.15 -2.21
C VAL A 105 -10.10 -0.95 -1.47
N ALA A 106 -9.08 -1.45 -2.18
CA ALA A 106 -7.99 -2.20 -1.58
C ALA A 106 -7.26 -1.38 -0.52
N ALA A 107 -6.95 -0.12 -0.83
CA ALA A 107 -6.27 0.78 0.11
C ALA A 107 -7.10 0.99 1.38
N GLY A 108 -8.40 1.23 1.24
CA GLY A 108 -9.29 1.40 2.39
C GLY A 108 -9.29 0.18 3.30
N ILE A 109 -9.40 -1.01 2.73
CA ILE A 109 -9.43 -2.27 3.49
C ILE A 109 -8.11 -2.47 4.24
N VAL A 110 -6.97 -2.32 3.58
CA VAL A 110 -5.66 -2.54 4.18
C VAL A 110 -5.34 -1.50 5.25
N ILE A 111 -5.60 -0.23 4.96
CA ILE A 111 -5.37 0.86 5.92
C ILE A 111 -6.20 0.66 7.18
N TRP A 112 -7.47 0.30 7.03
CA TRP A 112 -8.35 0.03 8.16
C TRP A 112 -7.83 -1.12 9.03
N LYS A 113 -7.39 -2.21 8.39
CA LYS A 113 -6.80 -3.34 9.10
C LYS A 113 -5.56 -2.93 9.89
N PHE A 114 -4.63 -2.23 9.25
CA PHE A 114 -3.40 -1.77 9.90
C PHE A 114 -3.68 -0.80 11.04
N TYR A 115 -4.59 0.14 10.84
CA TYR A 115 -4.99 1.08 11.87
C TYR A 115 -5.47 0.33 13.12
N ASN A 116 -6.34 -0.65 12.96
CA ASN A 116 -6.87 -1.41 14.08
C ASN A 116 -5.78 -2.26 14.77
N LEU A 117 -4.85 -2.83 14.01
CA LEU A 117 -3.75 -3.59 14.60
C LEU A 117 -2.81 -2.70 15.41
N ILE A 118 -2.55 -1.48 14.95
CA ILE A 118 -1.75 -0.50 15.70
C ILE A 118 -2.47 -0.10 16.98
N LYS A 119 -3.77 0.16 16.91
CA LYS A 119 -4.54 0.62 18.07
C LYS A 119 -4.80 -0.47 19.11
N SER A 120 -4.76 -1.75 18.72
CA SER A 120 -5.03 -2.85 19.63
C SER A 120 -3.82 -3.30 20.46
N ASN A 121 -2.67 -2.75 20.18
CA ASN A 121 -1.44 -3.05 20.94
C ASN A 121 -1.28 -2.16 22.16
#